data_32c96672e092cd88745642399066ea71
#
_entry.id   32c96672e092cd88745642399066ea71
#
_cell.length_a   1.000
_cell.length_b   1.000
_cell.length_c   1.000
_cell.angle_alpha   90.00
_cell.angle_beta   90.00
_cell.angle_gamma   90.00
#
_symmetry.space_group_name_H-M   'P 1'
#
loop_
_entity.id
_entity.type
_entity.pdbx_description
1 polymer ?
#
loop_
_entity_poly.entity_id
_entity_poly.type
_entity_poly.pdbx_seq_one_letter_code
_entity_poly.pdbx_strand_id
1 'polypeptide(L)'
;DIQKTYKLYINGKFPRTESGRYFPVHDEDGNLSANICRASRKDFREAVKAARNAVDSWSARTAYNRGQILYRTAETLEGRKQQFIQELITFGMSRKKAANEVEKTLDRLVYYAGWTDKYQALFSSVNPVSSSHYNFSVPDYQGVIALIASTDHPLLGLVSLIAPALVGGNTVV
;
A
#
# COMPACT_ATOMS: atom_id res chain seq x y z
N ASP A 1 26.12 -12.56 -15.99
CA ASP A 1 25.25 -12.37 -14.81
C ASP A 1 23.78 -12.29 -15.23
N ILE A 2 22.90 -13.02 -14.53
CA ILE A 2 21.46 -12.96 -14.77
C ILE A 2 20.90 -11.86 -13.89
N GLN A 3 20.45 -10.77 -14.49
CA GLN A 3 19.86 -9.65 -13.76
C GLN A 3 18.45 -9.98 -13.26
N LYS A 4 18.16 -9.57 -12.01
CA LYS A 4 16.84 -9.75 -11.39
C LYS A 4 15.77 -8.99 -12.17
N THR A 5 14.66 -9.66 -12.48
CA THR A 5 13.45 -9.02 -13.04
C THR A 5 12.37 -8.98 -11.97
N TYR A 6 12.02 -7.77 -11.53
CA TYR A 6 10.92 -7.55 -10.60
C TYR A 6 9.59 -7.73 -11.32
N LYS A 7 8.79 -8.64 -10.78
CA LYS A 7 7.46 -8.97 -11.31
C LYS A 7 6.41 -7.99 -10.81
N LEU A 8 5.25 -7.97 -11.45
CA LEU A 8 4.06 -7.31 -10.91
C LEU A 8 3.59 -8.04 -9.65
N TYR A 9 2.83 -7.35 -8.81
CA TYR A 9 2.13 -7.97 -7.68
C TYR A 9 0.63 -7.77 -7.88
N ILE A 10 -0.09 -8.85 -8.16
CA ILE A 10 -1.54 -8.84 -8.44
C ILE A 10 -2.18 -10.03 -7.75
N ASN A 11 -3.19 -9.77 -6.92
CA ASN A 11 -3.97 -10.82 -6.24
C ASN A 11 -3.10 -11.81 -5.42
N GLY A 12 -2.13 -11.30 -4.67
CA GLY A 12 -1.23 -12.14 -3.86
C GLY A 12 -0.21 -12.96 -4.66
N LYS A 13 -0.10 -12.73 -5.98
CA LYS A 13 0.80 -13.45 -6.89
C LYS A 13 1.79 -12.50 -7.54
N PHE A 14 2.87 -13.05 -8.07
CA PHE A 14 3.92 -12.32 -8.78
C PHE A 14 3.95 -12.69 -10.27
N PRO A 15 2.94 -12.28 -11.07
CA PRO A 15 2.95 -12.51 -12.51
C PRO A 15 4.00 -11.65 -13.20
N ARG A 16 4.52 -12.13 -14.35
CA ARG A 16 5.19 -11.27 -15.32
C ARG A 16 4.14 -10.49 -16.09
N THR A 17 4.54 -9.33 -16.66
CA THR A 17 3.65 -8.63 -17.60
C THR A 17 3.31 -9.54 -18.79
N GLU A 18 2.08 -9.48 -19.26
CA GLU A 18 1.63 -10.28 -20.40
C GLU A 18 2.35 -9.92 -21.71
N SER A 19 2.83 -8.67 -21.80
CA SER A 19 3.56 -8.19 -22.99
C SER A 19 5.03 -8.62 -23.05
N GLY A 20 5.58 -9.18 -21.96
CA GLY A 20 7.00 -9.51 -21.82
C GLY A 20 7.94 -8.29 -21.75
N ARG A 21 7.42 -7.06 -21.82
CA ARG A 21 8.23 -5.82 -21.81
C ARG A 21 8.70 -5.48 -20.41
N TYR A 22 9.86 -4.83 -20.33
CA TYR A 22 10.45 -4.36 -19.08
C TYR A 22 11.17 -3.02 -19.27
N PHE A 23 11.44 -2.34 -18.17
CA PHE A 23 12.33 -1.19 -18.08
C PHE A 23 13.62 -1.62 -17.41
N PRO A 24 14.80 -1.32 -17.98
CA PRO A 24 16.05 -1.46 -17.28
C PRO A 24 16.18 -0.36 -16.21
N VAL A 25 16.69 -0.73 -15.05
CA VAL A 25 17.04 0.18 -13.95
C VAL A 25 18.57 0.15 -13.83
N HIS A 26 19.18 1.31 -13.83
CA HIS A 26 20.63 1.47 -13.72
C HIS A 26 20.98 2.05 -12.34
N ASP A 27 22.14 1.69 -11.83
CA ASP A 27 22.72 2.31 -10.64
C ASP A 27 23.34 3.68 -10.96
N GLU A 28 23.93 4.34 -9.94
CA GLU A 28 24.56 5.66 -10.10
C GLU A 28 25.76 5.64 -11.07
N ASP A 29 26.41 4.48 -11.24
CA ASP A 29 27.52 4.25 -12.15
C ASP A 29 27.08 3.92 -13.58
N GLY A 30 25.77 3.83 -13.83
CA GLY A 30 25.20 3.50 -15.14
C GLY A 30 25.16 2.00 -15.43
N ASN A 31 25.51 1.12 -14.49
CA ASN A 31 25.42 -0.32 -14.68
C ASN A 31 23.98 -0.80 -14.51
N LEU A 32 23.60 -1.84 -15.27
CA LEU A 32 22.29 -2.45 -15.14
C LEU A 32 22.13 -3.13 -13.78
N SER A 33 21.29 -2.57 -12.92
CA SER A 33 20.99 -3.09 -11.57
C SER A 33 19.86 -4.10 -11.56
N ALA A 34 18.77 -3.80 -12.27
CA ALA A 34 17.58 -4.67 -12.32
C ALA A 34 16.70 -4.37 -13.53
N ASN A 35 15.76 -5.26 -13.79
CA ASN A 35 14.67 -5.02 -14.74
C ASN A 35 13.33 -4.93 -13.99
N ILE A 36 12.46 -4.01 -14.40
CA ILE A 36 11.10 -3.85 -13.85
C ILE A 36 10.10 -4.13 -14.96
N CYS A 37 9.09 -4.96 -14.69
CA CYS A 37 8.03 -5.23 -15.64
C CYS A 37 7.32 -3.94 -16.06
N ARG A 38 7.21 -3.71 -17.38
CA ARG A 38 6.38 -2.64 -17.96
C ARG A 38 4.96 -3.15 -18.10
N ALA A 39 4.09 -2.85 -17.13
CA ALA A 39 2.70 -3.26 -17.12
C ALA A 39 1.95 -2.78 -18.39
N SER A 40 1.09 -3.64 -18.92
CA SER A 40 0.20 -3.35 -20.04
C SER A 40 -1.19 -2.91 -19.54
N ARG A 41 -2.04 -2.43 -20.46
CA ARG A 41 -3.46 -2.19 -20.14
C ARG A 41 -4.17 -3.45 -19.64
N LYS A 42 -3.77 -4.62 -20.12
CA LYS A 42 -4.36 -5.90 -19.69
C LYS A 42 -3.94 -6.24 -18.27
N ASP A 43 -2.66 -6.05 -17.92
CA ASP A 43 -2.18 -6.22 -16.55
C ASP A 43 -2.92 -5.28 -15.59
N PHE A 44 -3.08 -4.01 -15.96
CA PHE A 44 -3.84 -3.03 -15.17
C PHE A 44 -5.30 -3.45 -14.99
N ARG A 45 -5.96 -3.90 -16.06
CA ARG A 45 -7.33 -4.42 -15.98
C ARG A 45 -7.44 -5.60 -15.02
N GLU A 46 -6.50 -6.53 -15.05
CA GLU A 46 -6.49 -7.69 -14.14
C GLU A 46 -6.22 -7.26 -12.68
N ALA A 47 -5.36 -6.25 -12.46
CA ALA A 47 -5.16 -5.66 -11.14
C ALA A 47 -6.44 -5.02 -10.60
N VAL A 48 -7.15 -4.22 -11.42
CA VAL A 48 -8.43 -3.60 -11.03
C VAL A 48 -9.50 -4.66 -10.75
N LYS A 49 -9.58 -5.72 -11.55
CA LYS A 49 -10.49 -6.85 -11.28
C LYS A 49 -10.18 -7.53 -9.96
N ALA A 50 -8.90 -7.81 -9.69
CA ALA A 50 -8.47 -8.42 -8.45
C ALA A 50 -8.81 -7.56 -7.24
N ALA A 51 -8.53 -6.26 -7.31
CA ALA A 51 -8.87 -5.30 -6.27
C ALA A 51 -10.39 -5.22 -6.05
N ARG A 52 -11.19 -5.15 -7.13
CA ARG A 52 -12.66 -5.13 -7.03
C ARG A 52 -13.22 -6.39 -6.41
N ASN A 53 -12.72 -7.56 -6.77
CA ASN A 53 -13.15 -8.84 -6.18
C ASN A 53 -12.81 -8.96 -4.70
N ALA A 54 -11.83 -8.22 -4.20
CA ALA A 54 -11.44 -8.21 -2.81
C ALA A 54 -12.22 -7.19 -1.94
N VAL A 55 -12.96 -6.25 -2.54
CA VAL A 55 -13.66 -5.16 -1.82
C VAL A 55 -14.58 -5.72 -0.74
N ASP A 56 -15.52 -6.59 -1.11
CA ASP A 56 -16.54 -7.09 -0.17
C ASP A 56 -15.92 -7.83 1.02
N SER A 57 -14.93 -8.69 0.75
CA SER A 57 -14.26 -9.44 1.80
C SER A 57 -13.40 -8.57 2.72
N TRP A 58 -12.84 -7.47 2.19
CA TRP A 58 -12.03 -6.55 2.98
C TRP A 58 -12.88 -5.55 3.75
N SER A 59 -13.87 -4.93 3.12
CA SER A 59 -14.77 -3.97 3.77
C SER A 59 -15.61 -4.58 4.87
N ALA A 60 -16.04 -5.84 4.71
CA ALA A 60 -16.79 -6.58 5.72
C ALA A 60 -15.98 -6.96 6.97
N ARG A 61 -14.64 -6.81 6.95
CA ARG A 61 -13.83 -7.01 8.14
C ARG A 61 -14.11 -5.94 9.17
N THR A 62 -14.14 -6.32 10.45
CA THR A 62 -14.25 -5.33 11.53
C THR A 62 -13.07 -4.36 11.51
N ALA A 63 -13.29 -3.14 11.98
CA ALA A 63 -12.23 -2.15 12.13
C ALA A 63 -11.03 -2.70 12.91
N TYR A 64 -11.30 -3.40 14.02
CA TYR A 64 -10.27 -4.07 14.81
C TYR A 64 -9.43 -5.07 13.99
N ASN A 65 -10.10 -5.92 13.18
CA ASN A 65 -9.38 -6.91 12.37
C ASN A 65 -8.52 -6.25 11.27
N ARG A 66 -9.01 -5.16 10.64
CA ARG A 66 -8.19 -4.38 9.69
C ARG A 66 -6.96 -3.78 10.39
N GLY A 67 -7.14 -3.25 11.60
CA GLY A 67 -6.04 -2.74 12.43
C GLY A 67 -5.01 -3.81 12.76
N GLN A 68 -5.45 -4.99 13.16
CA GLN A 68 -4.56 -6.13 13.42
C GLN A 68 -3.73 -6.51 12.19
N ILE A 69 -4.32 -6.50 10.99
CA ILE A 69 -3.62 -6.84 9.75
C ILE A 69 -2.54 -5.79 9.43
N LEU A 70 -2.86 -4.50 9.57
CA LEU A 70 -1.89 -3.43 9.38
C LEU A 70 -0.74 -3.50 10.41
N TYR A 71 -1.09 -3.76 11.67
CA TYR A 71 -0.09 -3.94 12.72
C TYR A 71 0.82 -5.14 12.46
N ARG A 72 0.24 -6.27 12.05
CA ARG A 72 1.01 -7.47 11.67
C ARG A 72 1.91 -7.20 10.45
N THR A 73 1.48 -6.33 9.55
CA THR A 73 2.32 -5.88 8.43
C THR A 73 3.53 -5.09 8.94
N ALA A 74 3.33 -4.22 9.93
CA ALA A 74 4.43 -3.49 10.58
C ALA A 74 5.41 -4.45 11.26
N GLU A 75 4.93 -5.43 12.04
CA GLU A 75 5.78 -6.45 12.68
C GLU A 75 6.60 -7.26 11.65
N THR A 76 5.98 -7.62 10.53
CA THR A 76 6.66 -8.36 9.46
C THR A 76 7.74 -7.51 8.80
N LEU A 77 7.49 -6.22 8.59
CA LEU A 77 8.46 -5.28 8.05
C LEU A 77 9.61 -5.05 9.05
N GLU A 78 9.31 -4.90 10.35
CA GLU A 78 10.31 -4.78 11.42
C GLU A 78 11.24 -5.99 11.42
N GLY A 79 10.70 -7.20 11.39
CA GLY A 79 11.50 -8.44 11.31
C GLY A 79 12.40 -8.53 10.06
N ARG A 80 12.09 -7.76 9.02
CA ARG A 80 12.87 -7.69 7.76
C ARG A 80 13.54 -6.35 7.53
N LYS A 81 13.63 -5.50 8.54
CA LYS A 81 14.13 -4.13 8.49
C LYS A 81 15.46 -3.99 7.76
N GLN A 82 16.45 -4.82 8.09
CA GLN A 82 17.77 -4.75 7.45
C GLN A 82 17.71 -5.06 5.95
N GLN A 83 16.83 -5.95 5.54
CA GLN A 83 16.62 -6.24 4.12
C GLN A 83 16.06 -5.04 3.38
N PHE A 84 15.05 -4.37 3.93
CA PHE A 84 14.47 -3.16 3.32
C PHE A 84 15.49 -2.01 3.25
N ILE A 85 16.29 -1.81 4.30
CA ILE A 85 17.38 -0.82 4.30
C ILE A 85 18.37 -1.13 3.17
N GLN A 86 18.76 -2.39 3.02
CA GLN A 86 19.72 -2.79 1.98
C GLN A 86 19.15 -2.62 0.57
N GLU A 87 17.86 -2.94 0.34
CA GLU A 87 17.22 -2.71 -0.95
C GLU A 87 17.19 -1.20 -1.29
N LEU A 88 16.85 -0.32 -0.34
CA LEU A 88 16.86 1.12 -0.55
C LEU A 88 18.27 1.67 -0.86
N ILE A 89 19.31 1.10 -0.22
CA ILE A 89 20.71 1.44 -0.54
C ILE A 89 21.05 1.01 -1.97
N THR A 90 20.62 -0.18 -2.39
CA THR A 90 20.86 -0.67 -3.75
C THR A 90 20.25 0.25 -4.83
N PHE A 91 19.17 0.97 -4.46
CA PHE A 91 18.56 1.98 -5.33
C PHE A 91 19.09 3.41 -5.13
N GLY A 92 20.32 3.55 -4.60
CA GLY A 92 21.03 4.83 -4.52
C GLY A 92 20.79 5.64 -3.24
N MET A 93 20.07 5.13 -2.26
CA MET A 93 19.83 5.85 -1.02
C MET A 93 20.99 5.68 -0.04
N SER A 94 21.44 6.76 0.60
CA SER A 94 22.45 6.64 1.67
C SER A 94 21.90 5.81 2.85
N ARG A 95 22.75 5.04 3.53
CA ARG A 95 22.38 4.17 4.67
C ARG A 95 21.55 4.91 5.73
N LYS A 96 21.92 6.15 6.05
CA LYS A 96 21.21 6.98 7.04
C LYS A 96 19.80 7.32 6.59
N LYS A 97 19.63 7.70 5.32
CA LYS A 97 18.30 8.01 4.75
C LYS A 97 17.45 6.76 4.66
N ALA A 98 18.02 5.64 4.19
CA ALA A 98 17.32 4.36 4.08
C ALA A 98 16.82 3.87 5.46
N ALA A 99 17.68 3.90 6.48
CA ALA A 99 17.29 3.52 7.85
C ALA A 99 16.15 4.41 8.38
N ASN A 100 16.26 5.72 8.23
CA ASN A 100 15.22 6.67 8.67
C ASN A 100 13.89 6.47 7.90
N GLU A 101 13.96 6.14 6.61
CA GLU A 101 12.75 5.88 5.81
C GLU A 101 12.03 4.61 6.29
N VAL A 102 12.76 3.53 6.56
CA VAL A 102 12.19 2.30 7.09
C VAL A 102 11.56 2.53 8.46
N GLU A 103 12.24 3.25 9.38
CA GLU A 103 11.67 3.61 10.69
C GLU A 103 10.36 4.38 10.56
N LYS A 104 10.36 5.44 9.77
CA LYS A 104 9.15 6.24 9.54
C LYS A 104 8.03 5.44 8.89
N THR A 105 8.36 4.44 8.08
CA THR A 105 7.38 3.54 7.46
C THR A 105 6.72 2.63 8.51
N LEU A 106 7.51 2.10 9.45
CA LEU A 106 6.99 1.33 10.58
C LEU A 106 6.06 2.17 11.44
N ASP A 107 6.50 3.36 11.84
CA ASP A 107 5.68 4.30 12.61
C ASP A 107 4.37 4.63 11.87
N ARG A 108 4.42 4.81 10.55
CA ARG A 108 3.26 5.10 9.72
C ARG A 108 2.25 3.95 9.69
N LEU A 109 2.71 2.72 9.59
CA LEU A 109 1.85 1.53 9.64
C LEU A 109 1.16 1.39 11.00
N VAL A 110 1.93 1.52 12.08
CA VAL A 110 1.40 1.47 13.47
C VAL A 110 0.41 2.60 13.70
N TYR A 111 0.73 3.82 13.26
CA TYR A 111 -0.16 4.97 13.35
C TYR A 111 -1.51 4.69 12.67
N TYR A 112 -1.52 4.23 11.43
CA TYR A 112 -2.76 3.93 10.72
C TYR A 112 -3.47 2.68 11.23
N ALA A 113 -2.76 1.68 11.76
CA ALA A 113 -3.38 0.57 12.46
C ALA A 113 -4.22 1.06 13.64
N GLY A 114 -3.73 2.05 14.40
CA GLY A 114 -4.47 2.68 15.49
C GLY A 114 -5.63 3.60 15.06
N TRP A 115 -5.76 3.91 13.77
CA TRP A 115 -6.87 4.72 13.25
C TRP A 115 -8.09 3.93 12.82
N THR A 116 -7.97 2.62 12.65
CA THR A 116 -9.04 1.78 12.10
C THR A 116 -10.33 1.80 12.91
N ASP A 117 -10.23 1.90 14.22
CA ASP A 117 -11.38 1.94 15.15
C ASP A 117 -11.76 3.37 15.60
N LYS A 118 -11.02 4.39 15.17
CA LYS A 118 -11.22 5.78 15.60
C LYS A 118 -11.86 6.67 14.55
N TYR A 119 -11.54 6.44 13.25
CA TYR A 119 -11.94 7.38 12.20
C TYR A 119 -13.46 7.55 12.10
N GLN A 120 -14.23 6.48 12.28
CA GLN A 120 -15.68 6.58 12.27
C GLN A 120 -16.22 7.40 13.45
N ALA A 121 -15.66 7.23 14.63
CA ALA A 121 -16.06 8.03 15.81
C ALA A 121 -15.79 9.54 15.64
N LEU A 122 -14.75 9.90 14.87
CA LEU A 122 -14.38 11.29 14.66
C LEU A 122 -15.08 11.93 13.46
N PHE A 123 -15.38 11.18 12.41
CA PHE A 123 -15.93 11.69 11.15
C PHE A 123 -17.41 11.35 10.95
N SER A 124 -18.04 10.63 11.87
CA SER A 124 -19.50 10.47 11.89
C SER A 124 -20.17 11.68 12.52
N SER A 125 -21.43 11.91 12.17
CA SER A 125 -22.21 13.00 12.74
C SER A 125 -23.63 12.56 13.06
N VAL A 126 -24.19 13.12 14.13
CA VAL A 126 -25.65 13.10 14.38
C VAL A 126 -26.21 14.35 13.73
N ASN A 127 -27.18 14.18 12.84
CA ASN A 127 -27.75 15.26 12.05
C ASN A 127 -29.04 15.77 12.69
N PRO A 128 -29.26 17.11 12.80
CA PRO A 128 -30.51 17.66 13.28
C PRO A 128 -31.65 17.35 12.31
N VAL A 129 -32.80 16.98 12.84
CA VAL A 129 -34.03 16.75 12.07
C VAL A 129 -35.23 17.42 12.78
N SER A 130 -36.23 17.84 12.02
CA SER A 130 -37.44 18.50 12.54
C SER A 130 -38.51 17.52 13.03
N SER A 131 -38.19 16.26 13.19
CA SER A 131 -39.12 15.17 13.60
C SER A 131 -38.48 14.31 14.68
N SER A 132 -39.26 13.37 15.25
CA SER A 132 -38.79 12.42 16.27
C SER A 132 -37.88 11.29 15.74
N HIS A 133 -37.32 11.44 14.55
CA HIS A 133 -36.43 10.46 13.98
C HIS A 133 -34.96 10.73 14.37
N TYR A 134 -34.19 9.65 14.47
CA TYR A 134 -32.75 9.73 14.62
C TYR A 134 -32.07 9.68 13.24
N ASN A 135 -31.24 10.65 12.93
CA ASN A 135 -30.50 10.71 11.67
C ASN A 135 -28.99 10.85 11.96
N PHE A 136 -28.18 10.04 11.30
CA PHE A 136 -26.73 10.07 11.45
C PHE A 136 -26.03 9.73 10.13
N SER A 137 -24.83 10.27 9.99
CA SER A 137 -23.92 9.98 8.86
C SER A 137 -22.71 9.22 9.36
N VAL A 138 -22.32 8.17 8.62
CA VAL A 138 -21.12 7.36 8.92
C VAL A 138 -20.26 7.31 7.67
N PRO A 139 -18.93 7.47 7.79
CA PRO A 139 -18.02 7.23 6.67
C PRO A 139 -18.12 5.78 6.18
N ASP A 140 -18.20 5.61 4.86
CA ASP A 140 -18.22 4.31 4.21
C ASP A 140 -17.06 4.17 3.22
N TYR A 141 -16.75 2.95 2.78
CA TYR A 141 -15.69 2.72 1.81
C TYR A 141 -16.09 3.16 0.40
N GLN A 142 -15.10 3.63 -0.37
CA GLN A 142 -15.30 4.03 -1.76
C GLN A 142 -15.19 2.84 -2.73
N GLY A 143 -14.45 1.81 -2.35
CA GLY A 143 -14.20 0.62 -3.17
C GLY A 143 -12.73 0.47 -3.57
N VAL A 144 -12.40 0.62 -4.85
CA VAL A 144 -11.03 0.51 -5.36
C VAL A 144 -10.42 1.89 -5.50
N ILE A 145 -9.28 2.12 -4.85
CA ILE A 145 -8.50 3.36 -4.91
C ILE A 145 -7.27 3.17 -5.79
N ALA A 146 -7.10 4.03 -6.79
CA ALA A 146 -5.89 4.09 -7.59
C ALA A 146 -4.84 4.97 -6.88
N LEU A 147 -3.62 4.47 -6.73
CA LEU A 147 -2.53 5.14 -6.04
C LEU A 147 -1.32 5.31 -6.96
N ILE A 148 -0.71 6.50 -6.91
CA ILE A 148 0.55 6.79 -7.60
C ILE A 148 1.55 7.23 -6.54
N ALA A 149 2.50 6.34 -6.21
CA ALA A 149 3.51 6.62 -5.20
C ALA A 149 4.62 7.52 -5.75
N SER A 150 5.18 8.36 -4.87
CA SER A 150 6.36 9.18 -5.19
C SER A 150 7.62 8.31 -5.27
N THR A 151 8.55 8.70 -6.13
CA THR A 151 9.88 8.10 -6.23
C THR A 151 10.85 8.60 -5.16
N ASP A 152 10.60 9.77 -4.55
CA ASP A 152 11.49 10.40 -3.56
C ASP A 152 11.56 9.63 -2.24
N HIS A 153 10.44 9.01 -1.88
CA HIS A 153 10.30 8.16 -0.69
C HIS A 153 9.59 6.86 -1.08
N PRO A 154 10.29 5.93 -1.75
CA PRO A 154 9.64 4.80 -2.41
C PRO A 154 8.88 3.87 -1.46
N LEU A 155 9.39 3.64 -0.25
CA LEU A 155 8.73 2.82 0.75
C LEU A 155 7.72 3.62 1.59
N LEU A 156 8.16 4.73 2.19
CA LEU A 156 7.32 5.57 3.03
C LEU A 156 6.17 6.20 2.24
N GLY A 157 6.44 6.67 1.03
CA GLY A 157 5.43 7.26 0.15
C GLY A 157 4.34 6.25 -0.22
N LEU A 158 4.74 5.05 -0.62
CA LEU A 158 3.81 3.96 -0.94
C LEU A 158 2.93 3.60 0.26
N VAL A 159 3.53 3.35 1.43
CA VAL A 159 2.79 2.99 2.66
C VAL A 159 1.88 4.11 3.12
N SER A 160 2.30 5.37 2.98
CA SER A 160 1.48 6.54 3.34
C SER A 160 0.22 6.69 2.51
N LEU A 161 0.18 6.11 1.31
CA LEU A 161 -1.01 6.06 0.46
C LEU A 161 -1.86 4.81 0.70
N ILE A 162 -1.22 3.65 0.84
CA ILE A 162 -1.91 2.36 1.00
C ILE A 162 -2.60 2.28 2.38
N ALA A 163 -1.91 2.63 3.45
CA ALA A 163 -2.41 2.42 4.80
C ALA A 163 -3.74 3.15 5.08
N PRO A 164 -3.91 4.45 4.80
CA PRO A 164 -5.19 5.14 5.01
C PRO A 164 -6.32 4.59 4.14
N ALA A 165 -6.04 4.17 2.90
CA ALA A 165 -7.04 3.56 2.03
C ALA A 165 -7.56 2.24 2.64
N LEU A 166 -6.65 1.39 3.14
CA LEU A 166 -7.02 0.12 3.78
C LEU A 166 -7.76 0.32 5.10
N VAL A 167 -7.40 1.34 5.88
CA VAL A 167 -8.13 1.71 7.12
C VAL A 167 -9.61 1.91 6.84
N GLY A 168 -9.93 2.66 5.79
CA GLY A 168 -11.30 2.97 5.38
C GLY A 168 -12.08 1.79 4.76
N GLY A 169 -11.50 0.60 4.67
CA GLY A 169 -12.15 -0.57 4.06
C GLY A 169 -12.02 -0.65 2.55
N ASN A 170 -11.19 0.20 1.94
CA ASN A 170 -10.93 0.20 0.50
C ASN A 170 -9.87 -0.84 0.12
N THR A 171 -9.86 -1.23 -1.15
CA THR A 171 -8.78 -1.94 -1.82
C THR A 171 -8.00 -1.00 -2.73
N VAL A 172 -6.77 -1.37 -3.12
CA VAL A 172 -5.86 -0.47 -3.84
C VAL A 172 -5.29 -1.09 -5.10
N VAL A 173 -4.98 -0.24 -6.07
CA VAL A 173 -4.22 -0.54 -7.29
C VAL A 173 -3.15 0.54 -7.50
#